data_b7ff33cfa405061649533a8f1f5812d9
#
_entry.id   b7ff33cfa405061649533a8f1f5812d9
#
_cell.length_a   1.000
_cell.length_b   1.000
_cell.length_c   1.000
_cell.angle_alpha   90.00
_cell.angle_beta   90.00
_cell.angle_gamma   90.00
#
_symmetry.space_group_name_H-M   'P 1'
#
loop_
_entity.id
_entity.type
_entity.pdbx_description
1 polymer ?
#
loop_
_entity_poly.entity_id
_entity_poly.type
_entity_poly.pdbx_seq_one_letter_code
_entity_poly.pdbx_strand_id
1 'polypeptide(L)'
;PGGFTAVVGPSGCGKSTLLSLIAGLMIPESGDIRLNGKPLTENASNIGYMLQHDHLFEWRTVYRNILLGAEINRSLDAGTKKKADALLAQYGLKPFARAKPSQLSGGMRQRAALIRTLLLDPELLLLDEPFSALDYQTRLTVSDDIGQIIRRSGKTALLVTHDLSEAVSLADRVIVLSKRPATVLCIVPVSFNLENDTPLNRRNAPEFKTYFNQIWKELNHNE
;
A
#
# COMPACT_ATOMS: atom_id res chain seq x y z
N PRO A 1 10.67 0.45 11.72
CA PRO A 1 9.49 -0.42 11.77
C PRO A 1 8.21 0.42 12.00
N GLY A 2 7.12 0.09 11.30
CA GLY A 2 5.83 0.77 11.44
C GLY A 2 5.68 2.11 10.71
N GLY A 3 6.64 2.51 9.88
CA GLY A 3 6.58 3.75 9.13
C GLY A 3 5.91 3.60 7.76
N PHE A 4 5.29 4.68 7.29
CA PHE A 4 4.66 4.76 5.97
C PHE A 4 5.54 5.63 5.05
N THR A 5 6.08 5.05 3.99
CA THR A 5 6.92 5.76 3.01
C THR A 5 6.19 5.80 1.67
N ALA A 6 6.11 6.97 1.04
CA ALA A 6 5.65 7.09 -0.34
C ALA A 6 6.82 7.32 -1.31
N VAL A 7 6.70 6.80 -2.51
CA VAL A 7 7.60 7.03 -3.64
C VAL A 7 6.80 7.68 -4.76
N VAL A 8 7.22 8.87 -5.15
CA VAL A 8 6.62 9.63 -6.25
C VAL A 8 7.66 9.91 -7.33
N GLY A 9 7.21 10.12 -8.55
CA GLY A 9 8.09 10.41 -9.68
C GLY A 9 7.33 10.36 -11.00
N PRO A 10 7.93 10.82 -12.10
CA PRO A 10 7.31 10.85 -13.42
C PRO A 10 6.84 9.46 -13.87
N SER A 11 5.87 9.44 -14.80
CA SER A 11 5.43 8.18 -15.41
C SER A 11 6.60 7.50 -16.13
N GLY A 12 6.72 6.18 -15.98
CA GLY A 12 7.78 5.40 -16.62
C GLY A 12 9.17 5.52 -16.01
N CYS A 13 9.36 6.23 -14.88
CA CYS A 13 10.68 6.35 -14.23
C CYS A 13 11.15 5.04 -13.57
N GLY A 14 10.28 4.04 -13.37
CA GLY A 14 10.65 2.73 -12.83
C GLY A 14 10.08 2.41 -11.44
N LYS A 15 9.06 3.13 -10.96
CA LYS A 15 8.46 2.90 -9.62
C LYS A 15 7.95 1.47 -9.42
N SER A 16 7.16 0.94 -10.35
CA SER A 16 6.66 -0.45 -10.27
C SER A 16 7.78 -1.48 -10.44
N THR A 17 8.84 -1.15 -11.22
CA THR A 17 10.05 -1.97 -11.30
C THR A 17 10.76 -2.03 -9.95
N LEU A 18 10.87 -0.90 -9.26
CA LEU A 18 11.43 -0.85 -7.90
C LEU A 18 10.63 -1.75 -6.94
N LEU A 19 9.28 -1.68 -6.98
CA LEU A 19 8.46 -2.58 -6.16
C LEU A 19 8.67 -4.04 -6.53
N SER A 20 8.79 -4.36 -7.82
CA SER A 20 9.06 -5.75 -8.28
C SER A 20 10.41 -6.28 -7.81
N LEU A 21 11.44 -5.43 -7.78
CA LEU A 21 12.75 -5.76 -7.20
C LEU A 21 12.66 -6.00 -5.69
N ILE A 22 11.95 -5.11 -4.96
CA ILE A 22 11.74 -5.27 -3.52
C ILE A 22 10.87 -6.49 -3.20
N ALA A 23 9.91 -6.83 -4.06
CA ALA A 23 9.08 -8.03 -3.91
C ALA A 23 9.83 -9.33 -4.23
N GLY A 24 11.08 -9.26 -4.74
CA GLY A 24 11.84 -10.42 -5.16
C GLY A 24 11.35 -11.06 -6.48
N LEU A 25 10.50 -10.36 -7.23
CA LEU A 25 10.00 -10.80 -8.53
C LEU A 25 11.02 -10.56 -9.65
N MET A 26 12.00 -9.69 -9.40
CA MET A 26 13.11 -9.39 -10.29
C MET A 26 14.42 -9.38 -9.49
N ILE A 27 15.52 -9.69 -10.17
CA ILE A 27 16.87 -9.65 -9.58
C ILE A 27 17.52 -8.33 -10.02
N PRO A 28 18.11 -7.54 -9.10
CA PRO A 28 18.83 -6.33 -9.48
C PRO A 28 20.09 -6.69 -10.27
N GLU A 29 20.43 -5.88 -11.30
CA GLU A 29 21.64 -6.05 -12.09
C GLU A 29 22.92 -5.83 -11.27
N SER A 30 22.84 -4.99 -10.23
CA SER A 30 23.92 -4.72 -9.30
C SER A 30 23.37 -4.24 -7.95
N GLY A 31 24.19 -4.36 -6.90
CA GLY A 31 23.77 -4.02 -5.54
C GLY A 31 22.97 -5.11 -4.86
N ASP A 32 22.49 -4.83 -3.64
CA ASP A 32 21.71 -5.75 -2.83
C ASP A 32 20.53 -5.05 -2.17
N ILE A 33 19.45 -5.81 -1.97
CA ILE A 33 18.26 -5.36 -1.25
C ILE A 33 18.19 -6.13 0.07
N ARG A 34 18.03 -5.42 1.17
CA ARG A 34 17.96 -6.00 2.51
C ARG A 34 16.67 -5.61 3.21
N LEU A 35 16.03 -6.59 3.85
CA LEU A 35 14.92 -6.39 4.76
C LEU A 35 15.38 -6.73 6.18
N ASN A 36 15.31 -5.78 7.11
CA ASN A 36 15.80 -5.93 8.50
C ASN A 36 17.27 -6.41 8.57
N GLY A 37 18.14 -5.89 7.67
CA GLY A 37 19.56 -6.22 7.60
C GLY A 37 19.90 -7.55 6.92
N LYS A 38 18.91 -8.38 6.59
CA LYS A 38 19.10 -9.66 5.90
C LYS A 38 18.83 -9.52 4.40
N PRO A 39 19.55 -10.26 3.54
CA PRO A 39 19.26 -10.28 2.11
C PRO A 39 17.80 -10.64 1.82
N LEU A 40 17.23 -10.03 0.80
CA LEU A 40 15.84 -10.23 0.42
C LEU A 40 15.52 -11.70 0.07
N THR A 41 16.48 -12.41 -0.51
CA THR A 41 16.34 -13.83 -0.87
C THR A 41 15.96 -14.73 0.31
N GLU A 42 16.30 -14.32 1.53
CA GLU A 42 15.97 -15.04 2.77
C GLU A 42 14.61 -14.61 3.37
N ASN A 43 14.06 -13.47 2.94
CA ASN A 43 12.92 -12.83 3.59
C ASN A 43 11.76 -12.47 2.63
N ALA A 44 11.77 -12.94 1.40
CA ALA A 44 10.74 -12.60 0.40
C ALA A 44 9.32 -13.00 0.86
N SER A 45 9.17 -14.04 1.69
CA SER A 45 7.89 -14.49 2.25
C SER A 45 7.26 -13.49 3.24
N ASN A 46 8.04 -12.54 3.76
CA ASN A 46 7.58 -11.54 4.73
C ASN A 46 7.08 -10.24 4.07
N ILE A 47 6.94 -10.24 2.75
CA ILE A 47 6.49 -9.10 1.96
C ILE A 47 5.08 -9.36 1.45
N GLY A 48 4.18 -8.42 1.75
CA GLY A 48 2.84 -8.38 1.17
C GLY A 48 2.81 -7.40 0.01
N TYR A 49 2.38 -7.83 -1.17
CA TYR A 49 2.30 -6.98 -2.35
C TYR A 49 0.86 -6.77 -2.79
N MET A 50 0.40 -5.52 -2.75
CA MET A 50 -0.88 -5.08 -3.27
C MET A 50 -0.63 -4.38 -4.61
N LEU A 51 -1.08 -5.00 -5.67
CA LEU A 51 -0.94 -4.51 -7.05
C LEU A 51 -1.96 -3.40 -7.34
N GLN A 52 -1.78 -2.69 -8.44
CA GLN A 52 -2.63 -1.59 -8.91
C GLN A 52 -4.12 -1.98 -9.01
N HIS A 53 -4.42 -3.22 -9.42
CA HIS A 53 -5.76 -3.77 -9.39
C HIS A 53 -5.92 -4.72 -8.21
N ASP A 54 -7.16 -4.91 -7.74
CA ASP A 54 -7.44 -5.79 -6.60
C ASP A 54 -7.12 -7.27 -6.86
N HIS A 55 -7.13 -7.72 -8.12
CA HIS A 55 -6.89 -9.09 -8.54
C HIS A 55 -7.63 -10.13 -7.70
N LEU A 56 -8.87 -9.83 -7.35
CA LEU A 56 -9.76 -10.80 -6.73
C LEU A 56 -10.28 -11.76 -7.80
N PHE A 57 -10.25 -13.04 -7.52
CA PHE A 57 -10.80 -14.05 -8.43
C PHE A 57 -12.33 -14.01 -8.42
N GLU A 58 -12.93 -13.67 -9.55
CA GLU A 58 -14.38 -13.51 -9.71
C GLU A 58 -15.19 -14.79 -9.44
N TRP A 59 -14.58 -15.96 -9.65
CA TRP A 59 -15.20 -17.27 -9.36
C TRP A 59 -15.14 -17.68 -7.90
N ARG A 60 -14.36 -16.96 -7.06
CA ARG A 60 -14.25 -17.18 -5.62
C ARG A 60 -15.13 -16.20 -4.85
N THR A 61 -15.60 -16.61 -3.66
CA THR A 61 -16.18 -15.65 -2.72
C THR A 61 -15.11 -14.72 -2.15
N VAL A 62 -15.51 -13.60 -1.56
CA VAL A 62 -14.62 -12.67 -0.84
C VAL A 62 -13.80 -13.42 0.21
N TYR A 63 -14.46 -14.25 1.02
CA TYR A 63 -13.80 -15.08 2.05
C TYR A 63 -12.72 -15.99 1.46
N ARG A 64 -13.01 -16.68 0.36
CA ARG A 64 -12.06 -17.56 -0.30
C ARG A 64 -10.92 -16.80 -1.00
N ASN A 65 -11.18 -15.58 -1.48
CA ASN A 65 -10.13 -14.71 -1.98
C ASN A 65 -9.16 -14.32 -0.86
N ILE A 66 -9.67 -13.97 0.31
CA ILE A 66 -8.86 -13.60 1.48
C ILE A 66 -7.98 -14.78 1.93
N LEU A 67 -8.51 -16.00 1.96
CA LEU A 67 -7.78 -17.19 2.38
C LEU A 67 -6.76 -17.70 1.35
N LEU A 68 -6.75 -17.17 0.13
CA LEU A 68 -5.96 -17.70 -0.99
C LEU A 68 -4.49 -17.89 -0.67
N GLY A 69 -3.85 -16.87 -0.09
CA GLY A 69 -2.42 -16.95 0.26
C GLY A 69 -2.12 -18.05 1.28
N ALA A 70 -2.99 -18.22 2.26
CA ALA A 70 -2.87 -19.31 3.24
C ALA A 70 -3.13 -20.70 2.63
N GLU A 71 -4.03 -20.79 1.66
CA GLU A 71 -4.25 -22.03 0.89
C GLU A 71 -2.98 -22.42 0.10
N ILE A 72 -2.36 -21.44 -0.59
CA ILE A 72 -1.12 -21.65 -1.38
C ILE A 72 0.04 -22.07 -0.47
N ASN A 73 0.21 -21.40 0.66
CA ASN A 73 1.28 -21.65 1.61
C ASN A 73 1.02 -22.89 2.49
N ARG A 74 -0.09 -23.59 2.29
CA ARG A 74 -0.52 -24.76 3.09
C ARG A 74 -0.60 -24.45 4.60
N SER A 75 -0.89 -23.19 4.95
CA SER A 75 -1.01 -22.69 6.33
C SER A 75 -2.46 -22.42 6.74
N LEU A 76 -3.43 -23.02 6.04
CA LEU A 76 -4.86 -22.83 6.30
C LEU A 76 -5.31 -23.73 7.45
N ASP A 77 -5.27 -23.18 8.65
CA ASP A 77 -5.73 -23.81 9.88
C ASP A 77 -6.93 -23.08 10.53
N ALA A 78 -7.34 -23.52 11.71
CA ALA A 78 -8.42 -22.87 12.47
C ALA A 78 -8.03 -21.45 12.93
N GLY A 79 -6.77 -21.22 13.27
CA GLY A 79 -6.23 -19.90 13.66
C GLY A 79 -6.30 -18.90 12.52
N THR A 80 -5.85 -19.30 11.33
CA THR A 80 -5.90 -18.50 10.11
C THR A 80 -7.33 -18.11 9.74
N LYS A 81 -8.28 -19.07 9.85
CA LYS A 81 -9.71 -18.80 9.60
C LYS A 81 -10.28 -17.80 10.61
N LYS A 82 -9.96 -17.96 11.90
CA LYS A 82 -10.36 -17.02 12.95
C LYS A 82 -9.79 -15.62 12.72
N LYS A 83 -8.52 -15.51 12.28
CA LYS A 83 -7.88 -14.24 11.91
C LYS A 83 -8.59 -13.60 10.71
N ALA A 84 -8.93 -14.38 9.67
CA ALA A 84 -9.68 -13.89 8.52
C ALA A 84 -11.06 -13.35 8.90
N ASP A 85 -11.79 -14.06 9.77
CA ASP A 85 -13.10 -13.61 10.27
C ASP A 85 -12.99 -12.31 11.09
N ALA A 86 -11.95 -12.19 11.91
CA ALA A 86 -11.66 -10.97 12.68
C ALA A 86 -11.36 -9.79 11.76
N LEU A 87 -10.49 -9.96 10.74
CA LEU A 87 -10.17 -8.93 9.77
C LEU A 87 -11.40 -8.51 8.95
N LEU A 88 -12.21 -9.46 8.50
CA LEU A 88 -13.46 -9.14 7.79
C LEU A 88 -14.43 -8.32 8.67
N ALA A 89 -14.56 -8.66 9.95
CA ALA A 89 -15.38 -7.90 10.88
C ALA A 89 -14.82 -6.50 11.13
N GLN A 90 -13.51 -6.41 11.40
CA GLN A 90 -12.82 -5.16 11.69
C GLN A 90 -12.91 -4.15 10.54
N TYR A 91 -12.89 -4.64 9.29
CA TYR A 91 -12.91 -3.80 8.09
C TYR A 91 -14.26 -3.75 7.36
N GLY A 92 -15.34 -4.16 8.07
CA GLY A 92 -16.72 -3.99 7.61
C GLY A 92 -17.14 -4.90 6.45
N LEU A 93 -16.37 -5.95 6.16
CA LEU A 93 -16.64 -6.87 5.05
C LEU A 93 -17.29 -8.20 5.47
N LYS A 94 -17.54 -8.42 6.77
CA LYS A 94 -18.14 -9.65 7.27
C LYS A 94 -19.48 -9.99 6.61
N PRO A 95 -20.42 -9.03 6.39
CA PRO A 95 -21.69 -9.31 5.70
C PRO A 95 -21.51 -9.81 4.27
N PHE A 96 -20.40 -9.43 3.64
CA PHE A 96 -20.08 -9.73 2.24
C PHE A 96 -19.14 -10.93 2.06
N ALA A 97 -18.82 -11.67 3.13
CA ALA A 97 -17.87 -12.79 3.10
C ALA A 97 -18.22 -13.85 2.04
N ARG A 98 -19.53 -14.09 1.83
CA ARG A 98 -20.04 -15.07 0.85
C ARG A 98 -20.30 -14.46 -0.54
N ALA A 99 -20.24 -13.16 -0.69
CA ALA A 99 -20.44 -12.46 -1.96
C ALA A 99 -19.28 -12.74 -2.94
N LYS A 100 -19.54 -12.52 -4.23
CA LYS A 100 -18.52 -12.52 -5.29
C LYS A 100 -17.93 -11.12 -5.42
N PRO A 101 -16.69 -10.97 -5.93
CA PRO A 101 -16.10 -9.64 -6.16
C PRO A 101 -16.97 -8.69 -7.00
N SER A 102 -17.67 -9.21 -8.01
CA SER A 102 -18.59 -8.44 -8.85
C SER A 102 -19.77 -7.80 -8.09
N GLN A 103 -20.05 -8.25 -6.88
CA GLN A 103 -21.12 -7.73 -6.01
C GLN A 103 -20.61 -6.65 -5.02
N LEU A 104 -19.32 -6.31 -5.08
CA LEU A 104 -18.67 -5.33 -4.21
C LEU A 104 -18.49 -4.00 -4.93
N SER A 105 -18.53 -2.88 -4.17
CA SER A 105 -18.03 -1.59 -4.65
C SER A 105 -16.50 -1.63 -4.83
N GLY A 106 -15.95 -0.69 -5.61
CA GLY A 106 -14.51 -0.58 -5.82
C GLY A 106 -13.72 -0.48 -4.51
N GLY A 107 -14.18 0.34 -3.56
CA GLY A 107 -13.55 0.46 -2.24
C GLY A 107 -13.65 -0.81 -1.39
N MET A 108 -14.75 -1.56 -1.49
CA MET A 108 -14.87 -2.86 -0.82
C MET A 108 -13.91 -3.88 -1.42
N ARG A 109 -13.70 -3.86 -2.75
CA ARG A 109 -12.73 -4.73 -3.44
C ARG A 109 -11.31 -4.41 -2.98
N GLN A 110 -10.93 -3.14 -2.88
CA GLN A 110 -9.61 -2.72 -2.39
C GLN A 110 -9.38 -3.14 -0.94
N ARG A 111 -10.38 -2.96 -0.06
CA ARG A 111 -10.29 -3.46 1.33
C ARG A 111 -10.15 -4.98 1.38
N ALA A 112 -10.85 -5.73 0.55
CA ALA A 112 -10.73 -7.20 0.48
C ALA A 112 -9.33 -7.64 0.02
N ALA A 113 -8.75 -6.95 -0.98
CA ALA A 113 -7.38 -7.18 -1.44
C ALA A 113 -6.35 -6.89 -0.33
N LEU A 114 -6.52 -5.79 0.41
CA LEU A 114 -5.66 -5.48 1.55
C LEU A 114 -5.77 -6.54 2.66
N ILE A 115 -6.99 -6.98 3.02
CA ILE A 115 -7.21 -8.03 4.03
C ILE A 115 -6.53 -9.34 3.59
N ARG A 116 -6.61 -9.71 2.31
CA ARG A 116 -5.92 -10.88 1.74
C ARG A 116 -4.41 -10.79 1.98
N THR A 117 -3.84 -9.62 1.79
CA THR A 117 -2.42 -9.38 2.01
C THR A 117 -2.05 -9.39 3.50
N LEU A 118 -2.83 -8.71 4.34
CA LEU A 118 -2.62 -8.65 5.79
C LEU A 118 -2.81 -9.98 6.52
N LEU A 119 -3.61 -10.90 5.96
CA LEU A 119 -3.84 -12.22 6.57
C LEU A 119 -2.54 -13.01 6.74
N LEU A 120 -1.60 -12.83 5.80
CA LEU A 120 -0.28 -13.50 5.82
C LEU A 120 0.71 -12.86 6.80
N ASP A 121 0.31 -11.80 7.48
CA ASP A 121 1.11 -11.10 8.49
C ASP A 121 2.46 -10.57 8.00
N PRO A 122 2.53 -9.89 6.86
CA PRO A 122 3.78 -9.42 6.30
C PRO A 122 4.45 -8.37 7.20
N GLU A 123 5.78 -8.26 7.14
CA GLU A 123 6.54 -7.20 7.81
C GLU A 123 6.56 -5.90 6.98
N LEU A 124 6.54 -6.05 5.65
CA LEU A 124 6.53 -4.95 4.68
C LEU A 124 5.34 -5.09 3.74
N LEU A 125 4.58 -4.00 3.61
CA LEU A 125 3.51 -3.86 2.63
C LEU A 125 3.99 -3.02 1.46
N LEU A 126 3.95 -3.57 0.26
CA LEU A 126 4.17 -2.86 -1.00
C LEU A 126 2.81 -2.54 -1.62
N LEU A 127 2.60 -1.27 -1.95
CA LEU A 127 1.34 -0.75 -2.49
C LEU A 127 1.64 -0.06 -3.82
N ASP A 128 1.23 -0.65 -4.93
CA ASP A 128 1.43 -0.12 -6.28
C ASP A 128 0.16 0.56 -6.76
N GLU A 129 0.11 1.88 -6.68
CA GLU A 129 -1.02 2.73 -7.09
C GLU A 129 -2.40 2.18 -6.66
N PRO A 130 -2.59 1.82 -5.39
CA PRO A 130 -3.73 1.00 -4.95
C PRO A 130 -5.10 1.70 -5.12
N PHE A 131 -5.12 3.01 -5.38
CA PHE A 131 -6.35 3.79 -5.47
C PHE A 131 -6.62 4.34 -6.87
N SER A 132 -5.73 4.11 -7.84
CA SER A 132 -5.77 4.73 -9.18
C SER A 132 -7.04 4.37 -9.99
N ALA A 133 -7.63 3.19 -9.75
CA ALA A 133 -8.84 2.72 -10.42
C ALA A 133 -10.15 3.24 -9.80
N LEU A 134 -10.09 4.05 -8.73
CA LEU A 134 -11.26 4.57 -8.03
C LEU A 134 -11.61 5.99 -8.50
N ASP A 135 -12.90 6.31 -8.50
CA ASP A 135 -13.35 7.69 -8.65
C ASP A 135 -12.87 8.57 -7.49
N TYR A 136 -12.87 9.88 -7.67
CA TYR A 136 -12.27 10.82 -6.72
C TYR A 136 -12.83 10.71 -5.30
N GLN A 137 -14.17 10.65 -5.14
CA GLN A 137 -14.79 10.60 -3.81
C GLN A 137 -14.51 9.27 -3.10
N THR A 138 -14.67 8.17 -3.82
CA THR A 138 -14.35 6.84 -3.33
C THR A 138 -12.87 6.73 -2.94
N ARG A 139 -11.98 7.30 -3.77
CA ARG A 139 -10.53 7.34 -3.51
C ARG A 139 -10.20 8.02 -2.18
N LEU A 140 -10.79 9.19 -1.89
CA LEU A 140 -10.58 9.90 -0.64
C LEU A 140 -10.95 9.05 0.57
N THR A 141 -12.15 8.46 0.55
CA THR A 141 -12.65 7.62 1.64
C THR A 141 -11.82 6.35 1.81
N VAL A 142 -11.52 5.65 0.71
CA VAL A 142 -10.80 4.37 0.74
C VAL A 142 -9.33 4.58 1.13
N SER A 143 -8.68 5.66 0.68
CA SER A 143 -7.30 5.96 1.10
C SER A 143 -7.22 6.31 2.58
N ASP A 144 -8.23 7.00 3.14
CA ASP A 144 -8.32 7.27 4.58
C ASP A 144 -8.49 5.97 5.37
N ASP A 145 -9.45 5.12 4.98
CA ASP A 145 -9.68 3.81 5.60
C ASP A 145 -8.42 2.94 5.59
N ILE A 146 -7.81 2.77 4.40
CA ILE A 146 -6.63 1.92 4.20
C ILE A 146 -5.42 2.48 4.96
N GLY A 147 -5.21 3.78 4.94
CA GLY A 147 -4.15 4.43 5.70
C GLY A 147 -4.28 4.16 7.21
N GLN A 148 -5.47 4.30 7.76
CA GLN A 148 -5.73 3.99 9.17
C GLN A 148 -5.54 2.50 9.47
N ILE A 149 -5.99 1.60 8.58
CA ILE A 149 -5.81 0.16 8.71
C ILE A 149 -4.33 -0.20 8.82
N ILE A 150 -3.51 0.31 7.90
CA ILE A 150 -2.07 0.03 7.85
C ILE A 150 -1.38 0.58 9.12
N ARG A 151 -1.68 1.81 9.52
CA ARG A 151 -1.10 2.39 10.74
C ARG A 151 -1.46 1.59 12.00
N ARG A 152 -2.73 1.19 12.16
CA ARG A 152 -3.18 0.34 13.28
C ARG A 152 -2.57 -1.05 13.28
N SER A 153 -2.20 -1.58 12.12
CA SER A 153 -1.54 -2.88 12.02
C SER A 153 -0.09 -2.87 12.46
N GLY A 154 0.53 -1.68 12.63
CA GLY A 154 1.94 -1.51 12.99
C GLY A 154 2.92 -1.97 11.90
N LYS A 155 2.43 -2.19 10.68
CA LYS A 155 3.25 -2.66 9.56
C LYS A 155 4.00 -1.51 8.89
N THR A 156 5.17 -1.82 8.34
CA THR A 156 5.87 -0.89 7.45
C THR A 156 5.21 -0.91 6.07
N ALA A 157 4.95 0.26 5.49
CA ALA A 157 4.36 0.37 4.16
C ALA A 157 5.22 1.20 3.22
N LEU A 158 5.33 0.74 1.97
CA LEU A 158 5.90 1.47 0.85
C LEU A 158 4.82 1.64 -0.22
N LEU A 159 4.39 2.87 -0.41
CA LEU A 159 3.38 3.27 -1.40
C LEU A 159 4.09 3.85 -2.64
N VAL A 160 3.78 3.33 -3.79
CA VAL A 160 4.05 3.99 -5.07
C VAL A 160 2.76 4.63 -5.55
N THR A 161 2.81 5.92 -5.85
CA THR A 161 1.68 6.68 -6.39
C THR A 161 2.17 7.83 -7.27
N HIS A 162 1.34 8.25 -8.21
CA HIS A 162 1.51 9.50 -8.96
C HIS A 162 0.66 10.65 -8.37
N ASP A 163 -0.19 10.36 -7.38
CA ASP A 163 -1.01 11.36 -6.69
C ASP A 163 -0.27 11.90 -5.46
N LEU A 164 0.16 13.17 -5.54
CA LEU A 164 0.87 13.83 -4.44
C LEU A 164 0.00 14.01 -3.20
N SER A 165 -1.32 14.13 -3.38
CA SER A 165 -2.23 14.25 -2.25
C SER A 165 -2.31 12.95 -1.44
N GLU A 166 -2.24 11.79 -2.12
CA GLU A 166 -2.11 10.49 -1.46
C GLU A 166 -0.77 10.40 -0.73
N ALA A 167 0.34 10.71 -1.42
CA ALA A 167 1.67 10.63 -0.85
C ALA A 167 1.80 11.46 0.43
N VAL A 168 1.37 12.74 0.41
CA VAL A 168 1.46 13.64 1.56
C VAL A 168 0.51 13.23 2.68
N SER A 169 -0.72 12.81 2.37
CA SER A 169 -1.70 12.47 3.40
C SER A 169 -1.40 11.14 4.11
N LEU A 170 -0.80 10.18 3.40
CA LEU A 170 -0.57 8.83 3.93
C LEU A 170 0.81 8.65 4.55
N ALA A 171 1.85 9.27 3.99
CA ALA A 171 3.22 8.95 4.34
C ALA A 171 3.77 9.77 5.53
N ASP A 172 4.81 9.21 6.16
CA ASP A 172 5.66 9.90 7.14
C ASP A 172 6.92 10.48 6.44
N ARG A 173 7.19 10.03 5.22
CA ARG A 173 8.22 10.57 4.32
C ARG A 173 7.88 10.26 2.87
N VAL A 174 8.23 11.17 1.99
CA VAL A 174 8.06 11.03 0.54
C VAL A 174 9.42 11.04 -0.14
N ILE A 175 9.71 9.98 -0.91
CA ILE A 175 10.90 9.86 -1.76
C ILE A 175 10.51 10.34 -3.14
N VAL A 176 11.22 11.33 -3.65
CA VAL A 176 11.01 11.92 -4.98
C VAL A 176 12.04 11.34 -5.93
N LEU A 177 11.59 10.74 -7.02
CA LEU A 177 12.45 10.18 -8.07
C LEU A 177 12.52 11.09 -9.29
N SER A 178 13.70 11.09 -9.96
CA SER A 178 13.91 11.75 -11.23
C SER A 178 13.27 10.99 -12.41
N LYS A 179 13.37 11.56 -13.62
CA LYS A 179 13.15 10.87 -14.89
C LYS A 179 14.11 9.68 -15.03
N ARG A 180 13.77 8.79 -15.97
CA ARG A 180 14.61 7.63 -16.31
C ARG A 180 15.95 8.06 -16.95
N PRO A 181 17.08 7.48 -16.50
CA PRO A 181 17.24 6.53 -15.40
C PRO A 181 16.99 7.18 -14.05
N ALA A 182 16.06 6.62 -13.25
CA ALA A 182 15.62 7.26 -12.03
C ALA A 182 16.69 7.24 -10.94
N THR A 183 16.87 8.38 -10.31
CA THR A 183 17.66 8.56 -9.08
C THR A 183 16.79 9.21 -8.01
N VAL A 184 17.19 9.10 -6.75
CA VAL A 184 16.51 9.81 -5.66
C VAL A 184 16.92 11.27 -5.73
N LEU A 185 15.97 12.18 -5.99
CA LEU A 185 16.19 13.62 -5.99
C LEU A 185 16.23 14.16 -4.56
N CYS A 186 15.22 13.84 -3.77
CA CYS A 186 15.15 14.23 -2.38
C CYS A 186 14.26 13.28 -1.59
N ILE A 187 14.36 13.38 -0.25
CA ILE A 187 13.46 12.71 0.70
C ILE A 187 12.85 13.80 1.58
N VAL A 188 11.54 13.96 1.50
CA VAL A 188 10.79 14.95 2.27
C VAL A 188 10.17 14.27 3.47
N PRO A 189 10.60 14.58 4.72
CA PRO A 189 9.91 14.14 5.92
C PRO A 189 8.56 14.86 6.01
N VAL A 190 7.51 14.12 6.36
CA VAL A 190 6.14 14.63 6.49
C VAL A 190 5.66 14.37 7.89
N SER A 191 5.31 15.44 8.60
CA SER A 191 4.76 15.35 9.95
C SER A 191 3.67 16.40 10.14
N PHE A 192 2.63 16.02 10.86
CA PHE A 192 1.51 16.90 11.17
C PHE A 192 1.30 16.94 12.69
N ASN A 193 0.97 18.09 13.21
CA ASN A 193 0.62 18.23 14.62
C ASN A 193 -0.91 18.22 14.78
N LEU A 194 -1.51 17.03 14.78
CA LEU A 194 -2.95 16.82 14.81
C LEU A 194 -3.34 15.91 16.00
N GLU A 195 -4.39 16.26 16.71
CA GLU A 195 -4.95 15.41 17.79
C GLU A 195 -5.45 14.07 17.22
N ASN A 196 -6.06 14.09 16.05
CA ASN A 196 -6.50 12.91 15.31
C ASN A 196 -5.81 12.88 13.95
N ASP A 197 -4.66 12.18 13.88
CA ASP A 197 -3.81 12.11 12.69
C ASP A 197 -4.34 11.05 11.72
N THR A 198 -5.38 11.44 10.95
CA THR A 198 -5.92 10.64 9.84
C THR A 198 -5.51 11.26 8.50
N PRO A 199 -5.46 10.47 7.40
CA PRO A 199 -5.18 11.01 6.07
C PRO A 199 -6.14 12.15 5.66
N LEU A 200 -7.42 12.06 6.05
CA LEU A 200 -8.40 13.10 5.79
C LEU A 200 -8.05 14.40 6.55
N ASN A 201 -7.71 14.30 7.85
CA ASN A 201 -7.35 15.45 8.67
C ASN A 201 -6.03 16.08 8.20
N ARG A 202 -5.06 15.27 7.78
CA ARG A 202 -3.81 15.77 7.17
C ARG A 202 -4.07 16.61 5.92
N ARG A 203 -5.02 16.23 5.05
CA ARG A 203 -5.39 17.00 3.85
C ARG A 203 -5.97 18.37 4.19
N ASN A 204 -6.61 18.51 5.33
CA ASN A 204 -7.20 19.77 5.82
C ASN A 204 -6.23 20.61 6.63
N ALA A 205 -5.06 20.09 6.99
CA ALA A 205 -4.06 20.79 7.79
C ALA A 205 -3.34 21.87 6.99
N PRO A 206 -2.96 23.01 7.60
CA PRO A 206 -2.23 24.08 6.91
C PRO A 206 -0.91 23.62 6.30
N GLU A 207 -0.22 22.71 6.97
CA GLU A 207 1.07 22.16 6.55
C GLU A 207 0.98 21.33 5.27
N PHE A 208 -0.20 20.78 4.95
CA PHE A 208 -0.42 19.94 3.77
C PHE A 208 0.03 20.63 2.48
N LYS A 209 -0.41 21.89 2.30
CA LYS A 209 -0.08 22.69 1.13
C LYS A 209 1.43 22.94 1.00
N THR A 210 2.11 23.11 2.12
CA THR A 210 3.56 23.31 2.16
C THR A 210 4.30 22.08 1.63
N TYR A 211 4.00 20.88 2.15
CA TYR A 211 4.59 19.63 1.67
C TYR A 211 4.23 19.33 0.22
N PHE A 212 2.96 19.53 -0.16
CA PHE A 212 2.51 19.34 -1.53
C PHE A 212 3.31 20.22 -2.50
N ASN A 213 3.42 21.52 -2.23
CA ASN A 213 4.13 22.46 -3.08
C ASN A 213 5.64 22.17 -3.13
N GLN A 214 6.24 21.75 -2.01
CA GLN A 214 7.65 21.35 -1.97
C GLN A 214 7.91 20.18 -2.91
N ILE A 215 7.13 19.09 -2.80
CA ILE A 215 7.29 17.89 -3.62
C ILE A 215 6.99 18.21 -5.09
N TRP A 216 5.94 18.98 -5.36
CA TRP A 216 5.58 19.43 -6.71
C TRP A 216 6.72 20.20 -7.38
N LYS A 217 7.37 21.12 -6.65
CA LYS A 217 8.51 21.90 -7.13
C LYS A 217 9.68 21.00 -7.52
N GLU A 218 10.03 20.03 -6.67
CA GLU A 218 11.13 19.09 -6.94
C GLU A 218 10.85 18.22 -8.19
N LEU A 219 9.60 17.80 -8.40
CA LEU A 219 9.23 17.05 -9.61
C LEU A 219 9.34 17.87 -10.88
N ASN A 220 8.92 19.16 -10.85
CA ASN A 220 8.87 20.00 -12.04
C ASN A 220 10.21 20.70 -12.38
N HIS A 221 11.10 20.91 -11.40
CA HIS A 221 12.43 21.49 -11.68
C HIS A 221 13.38 20.54 -12.41
N ASN A 222 13.04 19.26 -12.43
CA ASN A 222 13.83 18.21 -13.08
C ASN A 222 13.13 17.64 -14.33
N GLU A 223 12.11 18.35 -14.84
CA GLU A 223 11.54 18.16 -16.17
C GLU A 223 12.35 18.90 -17.24
#